data_e0c6174ff2446bab056fa3de858ccb11
#
_entry.id   e0c6174ff2446bab056fa3de858ccb11
#
_cell.length_a   1.000
_cell.length_b   1.000
_cell.length_c   1.000
_cell.angle_alpha   90.00
_cell.angle_beta   90.00
_cell.angle_gamma   90.00
#
_symmetry.space_group_name_H-M   'P 1'
#
loop_
_entity.id
_entity.type
_entity.pdbx_description
1 polymer ?
#
loop_
_entity_poly.entity_id
_entity_poly.type
_entity_poly.pdbx_seq_one_letter_code
_entity_poly.pdbx_strand_id
1 'polypeptide(L)'
;MKYAIICGSHRQNSESLNVGYYLKHQIEKNKEDKATILDLASSNIPLWDESIWEGDPKWDQIWGDPSEMLAESEAVIIVTPEWNGMVTPTLKNFFLLCSSGELAHKPGLIVSISGGRGGTYPVSELRMSSYKNTYLCYIPDHIIIRNVSDFFNDFEQSESKEESYLRDRIDYSLSILKEYGKGMNIVRSSQKVDLQTYPYGM
;
A
#
# COMPACT_ATOMS: atom_id res chain seq x y z
N MET A 1 -1.26 10.19 -12.66
CA MET A 1 -1.32 8.78 -12.21
C MET A 1 -2.36 8.57 -11.12
N LYS A 2 -2.88 7.33 -11.00
CA LYS A 2 -3.75 6.91 -9.89
C LYS A 2 -2.96 6.05 -8.90
N TYR A 3 -3.03 6.40 -7.61
CA TYR A 3 -2.33 5.69 -6.54
C TYR A 3 -3.34 5.08 -5.57
N ALA A 4 -3.11 3.84 -5.15
CA ALA A 4 -3.81 3.24 -4.02
C ALA A 4 -2.92 3.31 -2.78
N ILE A 5 -3.40 3.87 -1.69
CA ILE A 5 -2.72 3.94 -0.39
C ILE A 5 -3.46 3.00 0.56
N ILE A 6 -2.79 1.94 1.01
CA ILE A 6 -3.36 0.94 1.90
C ILE A 6 -2.87 1.22 3.32
N CYS A 7 -3.77 1.67 4.19
CA CYS A 7 -3.47 1.89 5.61
C CYS A 7 -3.71 0.60 6.39
N GLY A 8 -2.61 -0.12 6.67
CA GLY A 8 -2.60 -1.49 7.17
C GLY A 8 -2.86 -1.65 8.68
N SER A 9 -3.34 -0.64 9.38
CA SER A 9 -3.76 -0.74 10.79
C SER A 9 -5.24 -1.10 10.87
N HIS A 10 -5.63 -1.87 11.88
CA HIS A 10 -7.06 -2.03 12.23
C HIS A 10 -7.44 -1.29 13.53
N ARG A 11 -6.57 -0.40 14.02
CA ARG A 11 -6.89 0.52 15.12
C ARG A 11 -7.59 1.74 14.57
N GLN A 12 -8.67 2.17 15.22
CA GLN A 12 -9.28 3.45 14.91
C GLN A 12 -8.33 4.61 15.24
N ASN A 13 -8.38 5.69 14.48
CA ASN A 13 -7.49 6.85 14.61
C ASN A 13 -6.00 6.44 14.63
N SER A 14 -5.60 5.62 13.66
CA SER A 14 -4.25 5.09 13.59
C SER A 14 -3.26 6.08 12.96
N GLU A 15 -2.01 6.05 13.42
CA GLU A 15 -0.93 6.80 12.77
C GLU A 15 -0.71 6.36 11.32
N SER A 16 -1.06 5.12 10.98
CA SER A 16 -1.04 4.66 9.58
C SER A 16 -1.99 5.45 8.70
N LEU A 17 -3.17 5.80 9.21
CA LEU A 17 -4.13 6.60 8.48
C LEU A 17 -3.66 8.06 8.36
N ASN A 18 -3.08 8.63 9.43
CA ASN A 18 -2.50 9.98 9.40
C ASN A 18 -1.38 10.09 8.35
N VAL A 19 -0.45 9.14 8.35
CA VAL A 19 0.59 9.05 7.31
C VAL A 19 -0.02 8.85 5.92
N GLY A 20 -1.07 8.05 5.80
CA GLY A 20 -1.82 7.88 4.55
C GLY A 20 -2.39 9.20 4.01
N TYR A 21 -2.97 10.02 4.87
CA TYR A 21 -3.45 11.36 4.50
C TYR A 21 -2.32 12.30 4.09
N TYR A 22 -1.20 12.28 4.81
CA TYR A 22 -0.03 13.06 4.43
C TYR A 22 0.50 12.67 3.05
N LEU A 23 0.64 11.36 2.78
CA LEU A 23 1.09 10.87 1.47
C LEU A 23 0.12 11.26 0.35
N LYS A 24 -1.19 11.14 0.59
CA LYS A 24 -2.22 11.60 -0.34
C LYS A 24 -2.07 13.09 -0.63
N HIS A 25 -1.91 13.90 0.41
CA HIS A 25 -1.69 15.34 0.27
C HIS A 25 -0.46 15.64 -0.60
N GLN A 26 0.68 14.99 -0.37
CA GLN A 26 1.89 15.19 -1.17
C GLN A 26 1.70 14.78 -2.63
N ILE A 27 1.06 13.64 -2.90
CA ILE A 27 0.77 13.18 -4.26
C ILE A 27 -0.11 14.17 -5.00
N GLU A 28 -1.18 14.65 -4.38
CA GLU A 28 -2.19 15.51 -4.99
C GLU A 28 -1.77 16.98 -5.11
N LYS A 29 -0.59 17.38 -4.58
CA LYS A 29 0.07 18.66 -4.96
C LYS A 29 0.26 18.77 -6.47
N ASN A 30 0.53 17.65 -7.13
CA ASN A 30 0.43 17.56 -8.58
C ASN A 30 -1.04 17.27 -8.96
N LYS A 31 -1.73 18.26 -9.54
CA LYS A 31 -3.16 18.16 -9.89
C LYS A 31 -3.52 17.03 -10.86
N GLU A 32 -2.55 16.49 -11.59
CA GLU A 32 -2.74 15.35 -12.51
C GLU A 32 -2.70 14.00 -11.79
N ASP A 33 -2.17 13.96 -10.56
CA ASP A 33 -2.07 12.75 -9.77
C ASP A 33 -3.25 12.65 -8.79
N LYS A 34 -3.73 11.43 -8.57
CA LYS A 34 -4.84 11.13 -7.65
C LYS A 34 -4.46 9.98 -6.74
N ALA A 35 -4.81 10.09 -5.47
CA ALA A 35 -4.60 9.03 -4.50
C ALA A 35 -5.89 8.68 -3.76
N THR A 36 -6.20 7.39 -3.71
CA THR A 36 -7.34 6.86 -2.95
C THR A 36 -6.80 6.05 -1.78
N ILE A 37 -7.36 6.27 -0.59
CA ILE A 37 -6.98 5.56 0.63
C ILE A 37 -7.97 4.42 0.87
N LEU A 38 -7.44 3.22 1.08
CA LEU A 38 -8.14 2.10 1.69
C LEU A 38 -7.67 1.97 3.14
N ASP A 39 -8.51 2.40 4.06
CA ASP A 39 -8.26 2.25 5.49
C ASP A 39 -8.84 0.93 5.99
N LEU A 40 -7.97 0.00 6.35
CA LEU A 40 -8.37 -1.34 6.79
C LEU A 40 -9.04 -1.35 8.18
N ALA A 41 -8.98 -0.23 8.93
CA ALA A 41 -9.70 -0.10 10.20
C ALA A 41 -11.20 0.14 10.00
N SER A 42 -11.58 0.87 8.96
CA SER A 42 -12.96 1.28 8.69
C SER A 42 -13.67 0.40 7.65
N SER A 43 -12.93 -0.38 6.87
CA SER A 43 -13.47 -1.16 5.77
C SER A 43 -14.25 -2.42 6.19
N ASN A 44 -14.22 -2.80 7.47
CA ASN A 44 -14.94 -3.96 8.02
C ASN A 44 -14.77 -5.28 7.22
N ILE A 45 -13.60 -5.46 6.61
CA ILE A 45 -13.30 -6.64 5.81
C ILE A 45 -13.10 -7.83 6.75
N PRO A 46 -13.91 -8.91 6.64
CA PRO A 46 -13.73 -10.11 7.45
C PRO A 46 -12.44 -10.84 7.07
N LEU A 47 -12.06 -11.83 7.87
CA LEU A 47 -10.99 -12.73 7.48
C LEU A 47 -11.37 -13.45 6.19
N TRP A 48 -10.35 -13.60 5.33
CA TRP A 48 -10.48 -14.38 4.11
C TRP A 48 -10.99 -15.79 4.42
N ASP A 49 -11.90 -16.26 3.60
CA ASP A 49 -12.32 -17.65 3.54
C ASP A 49 -12.51 -18.11 2.08
N GLU A 50 -12.58 -19.40 1.86
CA GLU A 50 -12.65 -20.02 0.52
C GLU A 50 -13.89 -19.65 -0.28
N SER A 51 -14.94 -19.17 0.35
CA SER A 51 -16.19 -18.78 -0.33
C SER A 51 -16.01 -17.65 -1.35
N ILE A 52 -14.89 -16.89 -1.25
CA ILE A 52 -14.53 -15.90 -2.28
C ILE A 52 -14.27 -16.55 -3.63
N TRP A 53 -13.71 -17.77 -3.64
CA TRP A 53 -13.48 -18.54 -4.87
C TRP A 53 -14.74 -19.29 -5.36
N GLU A 54 -15.69 -19.49 -4.45
CA GLU A 54 -16.99 -20.11 -4.76
C GLU A 54 -18.01 -19.12 -5.32
N GLY A 55 -17.65 -17.83 -5.34
CA GLY A 55 -18.51 -16.75 -5.86
C GLY A 55 -19.62 -16.37 -4.90
N ASP A 56 -19.39 -16.46 -3.57
CA ASP A 56 -20.35 -15.99 -2.57
C ASP A 56 -20.61 -14.49 -2.75
N PRO A 57 -21.85 -14.06 -2.99
CA PRO A 57 -22.20 -12.66 -3.25
C PRO A 57 -21.81 -11.68 -2.13
N LYS A 58 -21.54 -12.17 -0.91
CA LYS A 58 -21.05 -11.32 0.18
C LYS A 58 -19.75 -10.61 -0.18
N TRP A 59 -18.88 -11.27 -0.96
CA TRP A 59 -17.60 -10.71 -1.35
C TRP A 59 -17.72 -9.59 -2.37
N ASP A 60 -18.69 -9.63 -3.26
CA ASP A 60 -18.97 -8.52 -4.18
C ASP A 60 -19.33 -7.25 -3.40
N GLN A 61 -20.09 -7.40 -2.30
CA GLN A 61 -20.49 -6.26 -1.46
C GLN A 61 -19.35 -5.72 -0.58
N ILE A 62 -18.45 -6.59 -0.13
CA ILE A 62 -17.39 -6.23 0.82
C ILE A 62 -16.11 -5.83 0.09
N TRP A 63 -15.75 -6.56 -0.96
CA TRP A 63 -14.46 -6.45 -1.65
C TRP A 63 -14.58 -5.82 -3.04
N GLY A 64 -15.77 -5.70 -3.62
CA GLY A 64 -15.97 -5.18 -4.97
C GLY A 64 -15.37 -3.79 -5.17
N ASP A 65 -15.80 -2.79 -4.38
CA ASP A 65 -15.28 -1.43 -4.46
C ASP A 65 -13.77 -1.35 -4.18
N PRO A 66 -13.21 -2.00 -3.12
CA PRO A 66 -11.75 -2.09 -2.94
C PRO A 66 -11.02 -2.71 -4.12
N SER A 67 -11.51 -3.82 -4.66
CA SER A 67 -10.92 -4.51 -5.82
C SER A 67 -10.88 -3.61 -7.06
N GLU A 68 -11.99 -2.94 -7.38
CA GLU A 68 -12.06 -2.00 -8.49
C GLU A 68 -11.09 -0.83 -8.32
N MET A 69 -11.06 -0.20 -7.15
CA MET A 69 -10.12 0.86 -6.81
C MET A 69 -8.66 0.42 -6.99
N LEU A 70 -8.34 -0.79 -6.52
CA LEU A 70 -7.02 -1.37 -6.71
C LEU A 70 -6.72 -1.63 -8.18
N ALA A 71 -7.66 -2.22 -8.93
CA ALA A 71 -7.50 -2.52 -10.35
C ALA A 71 -7.22 -1.25 -11.17
N GLU A 72 -7.91 -0.16 -10.87
CA GLU A 72 -7.71 1.14 -11.53
C GLU A 72 -6.40 1.86 -11.16
N SER A 73 -5.77 1.49 -10.04
CA SER A 73 -4.52 2.13 -9.61
C SER A 73 -3.34 1.75 -10.50
N GLU A 74 -2.37 2.64 -10.62
CA GLU A 74 -1.14 2.44 -11.38
C GLU A 74 0.08 2.16 -10.49
N ALA A 75 -0.01 2.54 -9.21
CA ALA A 75 0.99 2.30 -8.17
C ALA A 75 0.30 2.10 -6.82
N VAL A 76 0.96 1.38 -5.91
CA VAL A 76 0.43 1.03 -4.59
C VAL A 76 1.40 1.48 -3.51
N ILE A 77 0.88 2.06 -2.43
CA ILE A 77 1.65 2.42 -1.25
C ILE A 77 1.09 1.65 -0.06
N ILE A 78 1.93 0.86 0.59
CA ILE A 78 1.56 0.06 1.75
C ILE A 78 2.06 0.75 3.01
N VAL A 79 1.17 1.38 3.76
CA VAL A 79 1.47 1.99 5.07
C VAL A 79 1.19 0.96 6.15
N THR A 80 2.24 0.41 6.75
CA THR A 80 2.12 -0.67 7.74
C THR A 80 2.75 -0.31 9.07
N PRO A 81 2.02 -0.42 10.20
CA PRO A 81 2.66 -0.35 11.50
C PRO A 81 3.40 -1.66 11.82
N GLU A 82 4.45 -1.55 12.64
CA GLU A 82 5.11 -2.72 13.22
C GLU A 82 4.44 -3.08 14.55
N TRP A 83 3.83 -4.27 14.63
CA TRP A 83 3.27 -4.83 15.86
C TRP A 83 3.97 -6.14 16.22
N ASN A 84 4.61 -6.18 17.39
CA ASN A 84 5.41 -7.33 17.84
C ASN A 84 6.44 -7.80 16.79
N GLY A 85 7.06 -6.90 16.05
CA GLY A 85 8.00 -7.24 14.98
C GLY A 85 7.34 -7.84 13.74
N MET A 86 6.06 -7.57 13.48
CA MET A 86 5.30 -8.15 12.38
C MET A 86 4.46 -7.10 11.66
N VAL A 87 4.10 -7.43 10.43
CA VAL A 87 2.98 -6.81 9.69
C VAL A 87 1.66 -7.17 10.40
N THR A 88 0.68 -6.28 10.35
CA THR A 88 -0.62 -6.52 10.99
C THR A 88 -1.38 -7.67 10.34
N PRO A 89 -2.19 -8.41 11.12
CA PRO A 89 -3.04 -9.48 10.56
C PRO A 89 -3.99 -8.97 9.47
N THR A 90 -4.53 -7.77 9.63
CA THR A 90 -5.45 -7.16 8.67
C THR A 90 -4.78 -6.90 7.32
N LEU A 91 -3.52 -6.45 7.33
CA LEU A 91 -2.78 -6.25 6.09
C LEU A 91 -2.42 -7.59 5.41
N LYS A 92 -2.13 -8.63 6.18
CA LYS A 92 -1.97 -9.99 5.61
C LYS A 92 -3.26 -10.49 4.99
N ASN A 93 -4.38 -10.28 5.66
CA ASN A 93 -5.70 -10.61 5.14
C ASN A 93 -6.01 -9.86 3.83
N PHE A 94 -5.68 -8.59 3.76
CA PHE A 94 -5.78 -7.79 2.53
C PHE A 94 -5.06 -8.46 1.35
N PHE A 95 -3.83 -8.94 1.53
CA PHE A 95 -3.10 -9.61 0.44
C PHE A 95 -3.71 -10.94 0.04
N LEU A 96 -4.38 -11.66 0.94
CA LEU A 96 -5.10 -12.90 0.60
C LEU A 96 -6.32 -12.61 -0.29
N LEU A 97 -6.95 -11.46 -0.12
CA LEU A 97 -8.10 -11.02 -0.91
C LEU A 97 -7.70 -10.54 -2.31
N CYS A 98 -6.47 -10.03 -2.49
CA CYS A 98 -5.96 -9.58 -3.78
C CYS A 98 -5.60 -10.78 -4.69
N SER A 99 -6.59 -11.56 -5.09
CA SER A 99 -6.42 -12.81 -5.85
C SER A 99 -6.84 -12.73 -7.33
N SER A 100 -7.41 -11.60 -7.76
CA SER A 100 -7.94 -11.42 -9.13
C SER A 100 -7.03 -10.55 -10.02
N GLY A 101 -5.76 -10.35 -9.62
CA GLY A 101 -4.80 -9.58 -10.39
C GLY A 101 -4.82 -8.07 -10.12
N GLU A 102 -5.52 -7.63 -9.08
CA GLU A 102 -5.68 -6.21 -8.72
C GLU A 102 -4.33 -5.48 -8.56
N LEU A 103 -3.32 -6.18 -8.06
CA LEU A 103 -1.97 -5.65 -7.81
C LEU A 103 -0.94 -6.07 -8.88
N ALA A 104 -1.36 -6.85 -9.87
CA ALA A 104 -0.44 -7.51 -10.78
C ALA A 104 0.42 -6.52 -11.58
N HIS A 105 1.73 -6.71 -11.47
CA HIS A 105 2.76 -5.90 -12.14
C HIS A 105 2.62 -4.39 -11.87
N LYS A 106 2.12 -4.02 -10.69
CA LYS A 106 2.14 -2.64 -10.20
C LYS A 106 3.34 -2.43 -9.28
N PRO A 107 3.97 -1.25 -9.31
CA PRO A 107 5.02 -0.94 -8.35
C PRO A 107 4.43 -0.68 -6.97
N GLY A 108 5.08 -1.22 -5.94
CA GLY A 108 4.69 -1.05 -4.54
C GLY A 108 5.77 -0.31 -3.73
N LEU A 109 5.40 0.74 -3.00
CA LEU A 109 6.25 1.39 -2.02
C LEU A 109 5.83 0.95 -0.61
N ILE A 110 6.78 0.45 0.18
CA ILE A 110 6.57 0.12 1.58
C ILE A 110 6.87 1.35 2.44
N VAL A 111 5.90 1.77 3.24
CA VAL A 111 6.04 2.79 4.27
C VAL A 111 5.75 2.12 5.62
N SER A 112 6.80 1.74 6.32
CA SER A 112 6.70 1.11 7.63
C SER A 112 6.76 2.15 8.73
N ILE A 113 5.85 2.07 9.70
CA ILE A 113 5.78 3.03 10.80
C ILE A 113 5.90 2.33 12.15
N SER A 114 6.42 3.06 13.13
CA SER A 114 6.52 2.60 14.52
C SER A 114 6.27 3.76 15.47
N GLY A 115 5.52 3.49 16.54
CA GLY A 115 5.40 4.44 17.68
C GLY A 115 6.66 4.57 18.52
N GLY A 116 7.68 3.75 18.25
CA GLY A 116 8.98 3.77 18.91
C GLY A 116 10.12 3.65 17.88
N ARG A 117 11.12 2.82 18.20
CA ARG A 117 12.36 2.69 17.41
C ARG A 117 12.32 1.53 16.37
N GLY A 118 11.22 0.82 16.25
CA GLY A 118 11.03 -0.30 15.32
C GLY A 118 10.84 0.16 13.88
N GLY A 119 10.12 -0.65 13.09
CA GLY A 119 9.74 -0.36 11.71
C GLY A 119 10.51 -1.16 10.65
N THR A 120 11.53 -1.93 11.05
CA THR A 120 12.37 -2.68 10.10
C THR A 120 11.77 -4.02 9.69
N TYR A 121 11.14 -4.72 10.63
CA TYR A 121 10.61 -6.07 10.41
C TYR A 121 9.52 -6.11 9.35
N PRO A 122 8.53 -5.19 9.31
CA PRO A 122 7.53 -5.20 8.25
C PRO A 122 8.11 -5.06 6.84
N VAL A 123 9.19 -4.29 6.68
CA VAL A 123 9.87 -4.17 5.38
C VAL A 123 10.41 -5.52 4.93
N SER A 124 11.11 -6.24 5.81
CA SER A 124 11.67 -7.56 5.52
C SER A 124 10.56 -8.57 5.26
N GLU A 125 9.52 -8.59 6.09
CA GLU A 125 8.40 -9.51 5.97
C GLU A 125 7.64 -9.33 4.65
N LEU A 126 7.34 -8.10 4.25
CA LEU A 126 6.66 -7.81 2.98
C LEU A 126 7.54 -8.16 1.77
N ARG A 127 8.85 -7.96 1.85
CA ARG A 127 9.77 -8.33 0.76
C ARG A 127 9.96 -9.84 0.62
N MET A 128 9.73 -10.63 1.69
CA MET A 128 9.75 -12.09 1.62
C MET A 128 8.41 -12.70 1.19
N SER A 129 7.32 -11.95 1.34
CA SER A 129 5.96 -12.46 1.16
C SER A 129 5.09 -11.48 0.38
N SER A 130 3.78 -11.75 0.31
CA SER A 130 2.76 -10.86 -0.27
C SER A 130 2.85 -10.61 -1.79
N TYR A 131 3.95 -10.83 -2.46
CA TYR A 131 4.13 -10.54 -3.88
C TYR A 131 3.91 -11.74 -4.82
N LYS A 132 4.06 -12.98 -4.32
CA LYS A 132 4.07 -14.18 -5.17
C LYS A 132 2.79 -14.32 -6.01
N ASN A 133 1.62 -14.37 -5.38
CA ASN A 133 0.34 -14.56 -6.09
C ASN A 133 -0.31 -13.23 -6.48
N THR A 134 0.00 -12.15 -5.79
CA THR A 134 -0.49 -10.81 -6.15
C THR A 134 0.27 -10.19 -7.32
N TYR A 135 1.45 -10.71 -7.65
CA TYR A 135 2.38 -10.15 -8.63
C TYR A 135 2.78 -8.68 -8.37
N LEU A 136 2.64 -8.20 -7.13
CA LEU A 136 3.06 -6.86 -6.73
C LEU A 136 4.60 -6.72 -6.85
N CYS A 137 5.06 -5.66 -7.49
CA CYS A 137 6.49 -5.40 -7.68
C CYS A 137 6.99 -4.35 -6.70
N TYR A 138 7.49 -4.76 -5.53
CA TYR A 138 8.07 -3.80 -4.59
C TYR A 138 9.29 -3.10 -5.19
N ILE A 139 9.27 -1.76 -5.22
CA ILE A 139 10.44 -1.00 -5.65
C ILE A 139 11.58 -1.16 -4.63
N PRO A 140 12.85 -0.96 -5.03
CA PRO A 140 13.99 -1.09 -4.11
C PRO A 140 13.91 -0.16 -2.90
N ASP A 141 13.26 0.99 -3.08
CA ASP A 141 13.10 1.98 -2.04
C ASP A 141 12.00 1.60 -1.01
N HIS A 142 12.14 2.12 0.20
CA HIS A 142 11.15 2.01 1.27
C HIS A 142 11.38 3.14 2.28
N ILE A 143 10.37 3.42 3.10
CA ILE A 143 10.41 4.44 4.13
C ILE A 143 10.16 3.78 5.48
N ILE A 144 10.93 4.18 6.51
CA ILE A 144 10.70 3.79 7.90
C ILE A 144 10.53 5.07 8.72
N ILE A 145 9.35 5.22 9.35
CA ILE A 145 9.01 6.35 10.21
C ILE A 145 8.96 5.84 11.64
N ARG A 146 9.95 6.26 12.45
CA ARG A 146 10.03 5.96 13.88
C ARG A 146 9.45 7.10 14.68
N ASN A 147 8.95 6.82 15.89
CA ASN A 147 8.26 7.83 16.72
C ASN A 147 7.22 8.60 15.90
N VAL A 148 6.41 7.88 15.16
CA VAL A 148 5.55 8.42 14.09
C VAL A 148 4.59 9.52 14.58
N SER A 149 4.20 9.50 15.86
CA SER A 149 3.37 10.55 16.47
C SER A 149 4.01 11.93 16.55
N ASP A 150 5.33 12.01 16.36
CA ASP A 150 6.06 13.29 16.39
C ASP A 150 6.06 14.00 15.03
N PHE A 151 5.47 13.37 13.97
CA PHE A 151 5.56 13.86 12.61
C PHE A 151 4.18 14.08 11.96
N PHE A 152 4.14 14.99 10.98
CA PHE A 152 2.96 15.29 10.14
C PHE A 152 1.74 15.80 10.91
N ASN A 153 1.97 16.53 12.02
CA ASN A 153 0.90 17.26 12.73
C ASN A 153 0.39 18.45 11.90
N ASP A 154 1.25 19.04 11.10
CA ASP A 154 0.93 20.01 10.06
C ASP A 154 1.44 19.49 8.72
N PHE A 155 0.58 19.39 7.70
CA PHE A 155 0.97 18.84 6.40
C PHE A 155 1.79 19.82 5.54
N GLU A 156 1.72 21.12 5.83
CA GLU A 156 2.43 22.16 5.06
C GLU A 156 3.77 22.52 5.69
N GLN A 157 3.89 22.50 7.01
CA GLN A 157 5.06 22.96 7.72
C GLN A 157 5.75 21.84 8.48
N SER A 158 7.08 21.86 8.43
CA SER A 158 7.90 20.95 9.23
C SER A 158 8.23 21.59 10.57
N GLU A 159 8.05 20.86 11.66
CA GLU A 159 8.32 21.30 13.02
C GLU A 159 9.78 21.04 13.44
N SER A 160 10.54 20.24 12.68
CA SER A 160 11.91 19.86 13.01
C SER A 160 12.76 19.60 11.77
N LYS A 161 14.11 19.62 11.95
CA LYS A 161 15.05 19.22 10.89
C LYS A 161 14.90 17.75 10.49
N GLU A 162 14.57 16.90 11.45
CA GLU A 162 14.33 15.47 11.21
C GLU A 162 13.10 15.27 10.35
N GLU A 163 12.03 15.96 10.66
CA GLU A 163 10.81 15.94 9.85
C GLU A 163 11.05 16.49 8.44
N SER A 164 11.81 17.61 8.32
CA SER A 164 12.16 18.17 7.01
C SER A 164 12.90 17.14 6.15
N TYR A 165 13.91 16.47 6.71
CA TYR A 165 14.62 15.39 6.02
C TYR A 165 13.70 14.25 5.63
N LEU A 166 12.77 13.85 6.52
CA LEU A 166 11.81 12.78 6.24
C LEU A 166 10.86 13.16 5.10
N ARG A 167 10.41 14.40 5.06
CA ARG A 167 9.55 14.92 3.96
C ARG A 167 10.28 14.88 2.63
N ASP A 168 11.52 15.38 2.57
CA ASP A 168 12.34 15.33 1.35
C ASP A 168 12.56 13.87 0.89
N ARG A 169 12.75 12.97 1.84
CA ARG A 169 12.92 11.53 1.55
C ARG A 169 11.64 10.89 1.03
N ILE A 170 10.48 11.28 1.54
CA ILE A 170 9.16 10.85 1.05
C ILE A 170 8.95 11.36 -0.37
N ASP A 171 9.19 12.63 -0.62
CA ASP A 171 9.00 13.25 -1.94
C ASP A 171 9.89 12.58 -2.99
N TYR A 172 11.14 12.28 -2.64
CA TYR A 172 12.03 11.49 -3.49
C TYR A 172 11.44 10.11 -3.79
N SER A 173 11.00 9.36 -2.77
CA SER A 173 10.46 8.00 -2.96
C SER A 173 9.18 7.99 -3.79
N LEU A 174 8.31 8.99 -3.62
CA LEU A 174 7.10 9.16 -4.42
C LEU A 174 7.44 9.46 -5.89
N SER A 175 8.47 10.28 -6.14
CA SER A 175 8.94 10.58 -7.49
C SER A 175 9.46 9.33 -8.20
N ILE A 176 10.25 8.52 -7.51
CA ILE A 176 10.76 7.24 -8.03
C ILE A 176 9.62 6.24 -8.25
N LEU A 177 8.67 6.13 -7.31
CA LEU A 177 7.47 5.28 -7.47
C LEU A 177 6.70 5.65 -8.74
N LYS A 178 6.58 6.94 -9.03
CA LYS A 178 5.92 7.43 -10.25
C LYS A 178 6.62 6.94 -11.52
N GLU A 179 7.96 6.99 -11.58
CA GLU A 179 8.71 6.49 -12.73
C GLU A 179 8.60 4.96 -12.88
N TYR A 180 8.61 4.22 -11.76
CA TYR A 180 8.30 2.78 -11.80
C TYR A 180 6.87 2.53 -12.31
N GLY A 181 5.89 3.36 -11.94
CA GLY A 181 4.52 3.26 -12.44
C GLY A 181 4.44 3.36 -13.95
N LYS A 182 5.13 4.34 -14.53
CA LYS A 182 5.23 4.51 -15.98
C LYS A 182 5.91 3.29 -16.65
N GLY A 183 7.03 2.83 -16.10
CA GLY A 183 7.74 1.66 -16.60
C GLY A 183 6.91 0.37 -16.52
N MET A 184 6.27 0.12 -15.39
CA MET A 184 5.43 -1.07 -15.20
C MET A 184 4.15 -1.04 -16.05
N ASN A 185 3.68 0.13 -16.45
CA ASN A 185 2.57 0.22 -17.40
C ASN A 185 2.94 -0.40 -18.76
N ILE A 186 4.20 -0.28 -19.19
CA ILE A 186 4.70 -0.95 -20.41
C ILE A 186 4.58 -2.48 -20.26
N VAL A 187 4.92 -3.01 -19.08
CA VAL A 187 4.80 -4.45 -18.80
C VAL A 187 3.33 -4.88 -18.87
N ARG A 188 2.44 -4.19 -18.15
CA ARG A 188 1.00 -4.53 -18.13
C ARG A 188 0.35 -4.46 -19.51
N SER A 189 0.74 -3.51 -20.36
CA SER A 189 0.20 -3.34 -21.72
C SER A 189 0.87 -4.22 -22.78
N SER A 190 1.91 -4.99 -22.43
CA SER A 190 2.73 -5.74 -23.39
C SER A 190 2.06 -6.96 -24.02
N GLN A 191 0.85 -7.34 -23.59
CA GLN A 191 0.17 -8.59 -23.97
C GLN A 191 0.97 -9.88 -23.62
N LYS A 192 1.97 -9.76 -22.74
CA LYS A 192 2.74 -10.91 -22.23
C LYS A 192 2.28 -11.35 -20.85
N VAL A 193 1.50 -10.49 -20.16
CA VAL A 193 0.89 -10.80 -18.87
C VAL A 193 -0.33 -11.67 -19.13
N ASP A 194 -0.27 -12.92 -18.72
CA ASP A 194 -1.35 -13.90 -18.88
C ASP A 194 -1.70 -14.48 -17.51
N LEU A 195 -2.60 -13.78 -16.82
CA LEU A 195 -3.10 -14.20 -15.51
C LEU A 195 -4.24 -15.26 -15.62
N GLN A 196 -4.73 -15.56 -16.82
CA GLN A 196 -5.70 -16.64 -17.02
C GLN A 196 -5.01 -17.99 -17.01
N THR A 197 -3.91 -18.11 -17.75
CA THR A 197 -3.12 -19.35 -17.79
C THR A 197 -2.24 -19.51 -16.55
N TYR A 198 -1.69 -18.41 -16.03
CA TYR A 198 -0.76 -18.41 -14.89
C TYR A 198 -1.26 -17.48 -13.77
N PRO A 199 -2.36 -17.83 -13.08
CA PRO A 199 -2.96 -16.98 -12.05
C PRO A 199 -2.11 -16.88 -10.78
N TYR A 200 -1.19 -17.82 -10.57
CA TYR A 200 -0.35 -17.88 -9.37
C TYR A 200 1.13 -17.91 -9.73
N GLY A 201 1.93 -17.16 -8.98
CA GLY A 201 3.39 -17.25 -9.04
C GLY A 201 3.89 -18.62 -8.55
N MET A 202 5.08 -19.00 -8.97
CA MET A 202 5.70 -20.27 -8.54
C MET A 202 6.26 -20.18 -7.12
#